data_4987025f2141bf530c4dd7c90bd28eb0
#
_entry.id   4987025f2141bf530c4dd7c90bd28eb0
#
_cell.length_a   1.000
_cell.length_b   1.000
_cell.length_c   1.000
_cell.angle_alpha   90.00
_cell.angle_beta   90.00
_cell.angle_gamma   90.00
#
_symmetry.space_group_name_H-M   'P 1'
#
loop_
_entity.id
_entity.type
_entity.pdbx_description
1 polymer ?
#
loop_
_entity_poly.entity_id
_entity_poly.type
_entity_poly.pdbx_seq_one_letter_code
_entity_poly.pdbx_strand_id
1 'polypeptide(L)'
;MKTPTPQSIRHAARRRDLRNGLAALCLGSAALGAHAQAIVMAGSYQNFDVLNNTGGQACGFEMEVWGVNKAQLSRIFPSNFNASVIRYGFGIATDFPGGVYVRWMSPYDAASQRFTACTPPPVSLTTVPGDSCWTLGMPSTYATAGCEHFGISTAYVNPTKIFYRWLVADAANPGMLISTGTDISLPAPIWQAVPPALPGVAPVVIAQVVAAPAPAPALFGDAQWVRVYKAEQVAKVDLDDLVGDNHVVVPENAAQLEVNWSLLQADPPGGGIQRRRGRLVNQGGVGNGKHAVVRRYEHYKYAGVYNPITHEAMCADLTCTAPGAGELGDAIGAQNAAANLDTNALTVSVAGGGQVTSADRVFSCGNQCYGVYAPGSTLTLTAKPNSGSAFSMWGGACAGNALSCTVVLNAESSATATFVALPGGGGGGGAVVPPSSFVLSVSLGNLGSVTSAPAGINCGAACSAAYAAGAAVTLIATPPPGLAFSSWSGACVGSVPSCTVTMSKNLSVKANFSK
;
A
#
# COMPACT_ATOMS: atom_id res chain seq x y z
N MET A 1 70.29 49.33 13.82
CA MET A 1 69.21 49.01 14.77
C MET A 1 68.59 47.65 14.32
N LYS A 2 68.72 46.64 15.13
CA LYS A 2 68.44 45.24 14.80
C LYS A 2 66.93 44.95 15.00
N THR A 3 66.29 44.36 14.02
CA THR A 3 64.95 43.78 14.10
C THR A 3 65.02 42.38 14.69
N PRO A 4 64.18 41.99 15.63
CA PRO A 4 64.13 40.59 16.08
C PRO A 4 63.14 39.74 15.28
N THR A 5 63.56 38.54 14.91
CA THR A 5 62.83 37.44 14.30
C THR A 5 61.87 36.80 15.31
N PRO A 6 60.70 36.29 14.89
CA PRO A 6 59.82 35.51 15.79
C PRO A 6 60.24 34.04 15.87
N GLN A 7 60.27 33.55 17.09
CA GLN A 7 60.55 32.16 17.43
C GLN A 7 59.38 31.22 17.05
N SER A 8 59.73 30.10 16.38
CA SER A 8 58.86 28.98 16.14
C SER A 8 58.67 28.12 17.41
N ILE A 9 57.45 27.96 17.88
CA ILE A 9 57.10 27.04 18.94
C ILE A 9 56.81 25.65 18.29
N ARG A 10 57.69 24.72 18.55
CA ARG A 10 57.48 23.29 18.24
C ARG A 10 56.67 22.66 19.35
N HIS A 11 55.45 22.22 19.06
CA HIS A 11 54.71 21.30 19.92
C HIS A 11 55.15 19.86 19.69
N ALA A 12 55.80 19.29 20.68
CA ALA A 12 56.17 17.88 20.74
C ALA A 12 54.90 17.01 20.91
N ALA A 13 54.60 16.18 19.92
CA ALA A 13 53.59 15.12 20.05
C ALA A 13 54.14 13.97 20.92
N ARG A 14 53.62 13.82 22.11
CA ARG A 14 53.85 12.60 22.94
C ARG A 14 53.02 11.45 22.32
N ARG A 15 53.68 10.53 21.63
CA ARG A 15 53.16 9.17 21.38
C ARG A 15 53.15 8.45 22.73
N ARG A 16 51.96 8.09 23.22
CA ARG A 16 51.77 7.06 24.23
C ARG A 16 51.52 5.73 23.53
N ASP A 17 52.51 4.87 23.58
CA ASP A 17 52.35 3.44 23.30
C ASP A 17 51.48 2.83 24.39
N LEU A 18 50.29 2.38 24.03
CA LEU A 18 49.46 1.46 24.79
C LEU A 18 49.47 0.11 24.08
N ARG A 19 50.56 -0.66 24.27
CA ARG A 19 50.51 -2.10 24.13
C ARG A 19 50.06 -2.65 25.48
N ASN A 20 49.05 -3.47 25.44
CA ASN A 20 48.72 -4.66 26.24
C ASN A 20 47.27 -4.69 26.65
N GLY A 21 46.60 -5.80 26.30
CA GLY A 21 45.37 -6.23 26.91
C GLY A 21 44.18 -6.41 25.99
N LEU A 22 44.35 -7.10 24.84
CA LEU A 22 43.20 -7.77 24.21
C LEU A 22 42.93 -9.05 25.04
N ALA A 23 42.21 -8.92 26.12
CA ALA A 23 41.44 -10.03 26.66
C ALA A 23 40.24 -10.22 25.71
N ALA A 24 40.27 -11.24 24.88
CA ALA A 24 39.15 -11.69 24.10
C ALA A 24 38.06 -12.21 25.03
N LEU A 25 37.18 -11.34 25.49
CA LEU A 25 35.86 -11.75 25.93
C LEU A 25 35.09 -12.15 24.68
N CYS A 26 35.11 -13.45 24.35
CA CYS A 26 34.08 -14.09 23.55
C CYS A 26 32.76 -14.00 24.31
N LEU A 27 32.16 -12.81 24.37
CA LEU A 27 30.74 -12.68 24.56
C LEU A 27 30.11 -13.25 23.31
N GLY A 28 29.65 -14.51 23.41
CA GLY A 28 28.71 -15.07 22.47
C GLY A 28 27.54 -14.10 22.34
N SER A 29 27.63 -13.19 21.38
CA SER A 29 26.47 -12.52 20.82
C SER A 29 25.63 -13.62 20.20
N ALA A 30 24.76 -14.25 21.02
CA ALA A 30 23.52 -14.76 20.50
C ALA A 30 22.91 -13.56 19.75
N ALA A 31 23.13 -13.52 18.45
CA ALA A 31 22.34 -12.70 17.55
C ALA A 31 20.91 -13.16 17.76
N LEU A 32 20.21 -12.51 18.69
CA LEU A 32 18.76 -12.45 18.67
C LEU A 32 18.47 -11.81 17.31
N GLY A 33 18.28 -12.67 16.31
CA GLY A 33 17.76 -12.27 15.04
C GLY A 33 16.43 -11.60 15.34
N ALA A 34 16.44 -10.29 15.45
CA ALA A 34 15.27 -9.51 15.21
C ALA A 34 14.92 -9.86 13.77
N HIS A 35 14.00 -10.82 13.59
CA HIS A 35 13.39 -11.09 12.29
C HIS A 35 12.64 -9.80 11.97
N ALA A 36 13.34 -8.89 11.27
CA ALA A 36 12.71 -7.75 10.65
C ALA A 36 11.56 -8.32 9.82
N GLN A 37 10.35 -7.89 10.12
CA GLN A 37 9.17 -8.26 9.33
C GLN A 37 9.44 -7.83 7.91
N ALA A 38 9.76 -8.77 7.04
CA ALA A 38 9.93 -8.52 5.64
C ALA A 38 8.53 -8.29 5.06
N ILE A 39 8.20 -7.04 4.79
CA ILE A 39 6.99 -6.70 4.06
C ILE A 39 7.30 -6.91 2.60
N VAL A 40 6.65 -7.88 2.03
CA VAL A 40 6.74 -8.14 0.60
C VAL A 40 5.70 -7.28 -0.08
N MET A 41 6.14 -6.32 -0.88
CA MET A 41 5.23 -5.57 -1.72
C MET A 41 4.78 -6.47 -2.86
N ALA A 42 3.48 -6.77 -2.89
CA ALA A 42 2.90 -7.73 -3.85
C ALA A 42 2.80 -7.18 -5.27
N GLY A 43 2.89 -5.87 -5.45
CA GLY A 43 2.86 -5.20 -6.74
C GLY A 43 2.67 -3.69 -6.61
N SER A 44 2.94 -2.95 -7.64
CA SER A 44 2.56 -1.55 -7.75
C SER A 44 1.61 -1.38 -8.93
N TYR A 45 0.55 -0.62 -8.72
CA TYR A 45 -0.48 -0.37 -9.71
C TYR A 45 -0.52 1.11 -10.01
N GLN A 46 -0.59 1.43 -11.29
CA GLN A 46 -0.61 2.81 -11.73
C GLN A 46 -1.64 2.95 -12.82
N ASN A 47 -2.53 3.91 -12.65
CA ASN A 47 -3.50 4.32 -13.63
C ASN A 47 -3.31 5.82 -13.90
N PHE A 48 -3.40 6.23 -15.15
CA PHE A 48 -3.14 7.59 -15.59
C PHE A 48 -4.33 8.16 -16.33
N ASP A 49 -4.77 9.31 -15.88
CA ASP A 49 -5.68 10.20 -16.60
C ASP A 49 -4.81 11.27 -17.27
N VAL A 50 -4.56 11.14 -18.54
CA VAL A 50 -3.60 11.99 -19.26
C VAL A 50 -4.29 12.87 -20.26
N LEU A 51 -4.06 14.18 -20.19
CA LEU A 51 -4.52 15.15 -21.16
C LEU A 51 -3.58 15.19 -22.37
N ASN A 52 -4.15 15.28 -23.57
CA ASN A 52 -3.37 15.44 -24.78
C ASN A 52 -2.80 16.86 -24.89
N ASN A 53 -1.54 17.01 -24.52
CA ASN A 53 -0.80 18.29 -24.54
C ASN A 53 0.00 18.54 -25.82
N THR A 54 -0.22 17.73 -26.87
CA THR A 54 0.58 17.85 -28.12
C THR A 54 0.20 19.04 -28.99
N GLY A 55 -0.93 19.69 -28.70
CA GLY A 55 -1.50 20.75 -29.53
C GLY A 55 -2.17 20.24 -30.81
N GLY A 56 -2.14 18.93 -31.09
CA GLY A 56 -2.73 18.27 -32.24
C GLY A 56 -3.36 16.93 -31.88
N GLN A 57 -3.63 16.11 -32.89
CA GLN A 57 -4.14 14.75 -32.69
C GLN A 57 -3.02 13.84 -32.21
N ALA A 58 -3.21 13.20 -31.08
CA ALA A 58 -2.34 12.13 -30.59
C ALA A 58 -2.96 10.77 -30.94
N CYS A 59 -2.22 9.91 -31.63
CA CYS A 59 -2.72 8.65 -32.15
C CYS A 59 -2.11 7.43 -31.44
N GLY A 60 -1.45 7.64 -30.31
CA GLY A 60 -0.94 6.61 -29.43
C GLY A 60 -0.29 7.20 -28.19
N PHE A 61 0.12 6.29 -27.31
CA PHE A 61 0.75 6.62 -26.03
C PHE A 61 1.86 5.62 -25.72
N GLU A 62 2.93 6.09 -25.10
CA GLU A 62 4.06 5.28 -24.69
C GLU A 62 4.36 5.48 -23.21
N MET A 63 4.53 4.39 -22.48
CA MET A 63 5.21 4.37 -21.18
C MET A 63 6.57 3.71 -21.34
N GLU A 64 7.62 4.40 -20.93
CA GLU A 64 8.97 3.88 -20.83
C GLU A 64 9.25 3.55 -19.37
N VAL A 65 9.29 2.26 -19.01
CA VAL A 65 9.33 1.76 -17.63
C VAL A 65 10.69 1.15 -17.36
N TRP A 66 11.46 1.74 -16.47
CA TRP A 66 12.80 1.29 -16.09
C TRP A 66 12.80 0.39 -14.87
N GLY A 67 13.74 -0.54 -14.82
CA GLY A 67 13.92 -1.47 -13.69
C GLY A 67 12.96 -2.65 -13.70
N VAL A 68 12.14 -2.78 -14.74
CA VAL A 68 11.12 -3.83 -14.92
C VAL A 68 11.20 -4.35 -16.35
N ASN A 69 11.05 -5.64 -16.57
CA ASN A 69 10.90 -6.25 -17.88
C ASN A 69 9.45 -6.68 -18.13
N LYS A 70 9.11 -7.03 -19.37
CA LYS A 70 7.74 -7.39 -19.75
C LYS A 70 7.17 -8.58 -18.98
N ALA A 71 7.99 -9.54 -18.53
CA ALA A 71 7.53 -10.70 -17.78
C ALA A 71 7.14 -10.33 -16.33
N GLN A 72 7.57 -9.17 -15.85
CA GLN A 72 7.24 -8.64 -14.53
C GLN A 72 6.01 -7.72 -14.55
N LEU A 73 5.48 -7.40 -15.74
CA LEU A 73 4.19 -6.74 -15.87
C LEU A 73 3.10 -7.78 -15.64
N SER A 74 2.37 -7.67 -14.55
CA SER A 74 1.27 -8.59 -14.24
C SER A 74 0.01 -8.26 -15.04
N ARG A 75 -0.17 -6.99 -15.40
CA ARG A 75 -1.30 -6.52 -16.20
C ARG A 75 -0.98 -5.22 -16.93
N ILE A 76 -1.59 -5.06 -18.10
CA ILE A 76 -1.59 -3.82 -18.87
C ILE A 76 -3.06 -3.49 -19.14
N PHE A 77 -3.50 -2.27 -18.80
CA PHE A 77 -4.86 -1.82 -19.04
C PHE A 77 -4.96 -1.09 -20.40
N PRO A 78 -6.01 -1.32 -21.19
CA PRO A 78 -7.11 -2.27 -21.01
C PRO A 78 -6.70 -3.71 -21.36
N SER A 79 -7.18 -4.70 -20.63
CA SER A 79 -6.77 -6.10 -20.80
C SER A 79 -7.86 -7.01 -21.39
N ASN A 80 -9.14 -6.74 -21.15
CA ASN A 80 -10.24 -7.66 -21.44
C ASN A 80 -11.49 -6.99 -22.04
N PHE A 81 -11.39 -5.78 -22.59
CA PHE A 81 -12.54 -5.05 -23.07
C PHE A 81 -12.80 -5.25 -24.56
N ASN A 82 -14.05 -5.06 -24.95
CA ASN A 82 -14.42 -5.08 -26.36
C ASN A 82 -13.64 -3.98 -27.11
N ALA A 83 -12.92 -4.36 -28.15
CA ALA A 83 -12.09 -3.45 -28.94
C ALA A 83 -12.84 -2.22 -29.49
N SER A 84 -14.18 -2.27 -29.56
CA SER A 84 -15.00 -1.14 -30.03
C SER A 84 -15.06 0.04 -29.05
N VAL A 85 -14.66 -0.15 -27.80
CA VAL A 85 -14.68 0.90 -26.75
C VAL A 85 -13.29 1.39 -26.36
N ILE A 86 -12.23 0.88 -27.02
CA ILE A 86 -10.84 1.23 -26.74
C ILE A 86 -10.27 2.00 -27.95
N ARG A 87 -9.83 3.23 -27.72
CA ARG A 87 -9.31 4.09 -28.81
C ARG A 87 -8.06 3.52 -29.47
N TYR A 88 -7.12 3.03 -28.70
CA TYR A 88 -5.81 2.58 -29.17
C TYR A 88 -5.59 1.07 -29.15
N GLY A 89 -6.59 0.29 -28.79
CA GLY A 89 -6.42 -1.15 -28.58
C GLY A 89 -5.61 -1.49 -27.33
N PHE A 90 -5.05 -2.71 -27.31
CA PHE A 90 -4.29 -3.20 -26.16
C PHE A 90 -2.86 -2.69 -26.17
N GLY A 91 -2.32 -2.41 -24.98
CA GLY A 91 -0.92 -2.04 -24.83
C GLY A 91 0.03 -3.20 -25.17
N ILE A 92 1.06 -2.90 -25.96
CA ILE A 92 2.09 -3.86 -26.38
C ILE A 92 3.37 -3.59 -25.62
N ALA A 93 3.85 -4.59 -24.87
CA ALA A 93 5.08 -4.51 -24.11
C ALA A 93 6.28 -5.03 -24.92
N THR A 94 7.36 -4.24 -24.98
CA THR A 94 8.61 -4.58 -25.68
C THR A 94 9.80 -4.25 -24.77
N ASP A 95 10.64 -5.24 -24.46
CA ASP A 95 11.82 -5.03 -23.62
C ASP A 95 12.88 -4.19 -24.34
N PHE A 96 13.59 -3.36 -23.55
CA PHE A 96 14.83 -2.69 -23.94
C PHE A 96 15.90 -2.86 -22.85
N PRO A 97 17.18 -2.54 -23.10
CA PRO A 97 18.21 -2.65 -22.08
C PRO A 97 17.93 -1.78 -20.84
N GLY A 98 17.51 -2.43 -19.75
CA GLY A 98 17.18 -1.77 -18.47
C GLY A 98 15.70 -1.51 -18.22
N GLY A 99 14.79 -1.87 -19.15
CA GLY A 99 13.37 -1.62 -18.95
C GLY A 99 12.45 -2.23 -20.00
N VAL A 100 11.22 -1.72 -20.04
CA VAL A 100 10.18 -2.13 -20.97
C VAL A 100 9.42 -0.91 -21.50
N TYR A 101 9.19 -0.86 -22.81
CA TYR A 101 8.20 0.05 -23.40
C TYR A 101 6.83 -0.61 -23.40
N VAL A 102 5.81 0.14 -23.00
CA VAL A 102 4.41 -0.24 -23.21
C VAL A 102 3.79 0.81 -24.11
N ARG A 103 3.30 0.37 -25.29
CA ARG A 103 2.75 1.24 -26.33
C ARG A 103 1.31 0.89 -26.64
N TRP A 104 0.48 1.90 -26.67
CA TRP A 104 -0.89 1.84 -27.18
C TRP A 104 -0.93 2.64 -28.48
N MET A 105 -1.36 2.01 -29.56
CA MET A 105 -1.28 2.60 -30.89
C MET A 105 -2.61 2.44 -31.64
N SER A 106 -3.11 3.53 -32.18
CA SER A 106 -4.27 3.50 -33.07
C SER A 106 -4.00 2.64 -34.32
N PRO A 107 -4.97 1.87 -34.77
CA PRO A 107 -4.87 1.20 -36.05
C PRO A 107 -4.70 2.22 -37.19
N TYR A 108 -3.86 1.90 -38.18
CA TYR A 108 -3.66 2.69 -39.39
C TYR A 108 -4.44 2.09 -40.53
N ASP A 109 -5.25 2.92 -41.18
CA ASP A 109 -5.95 2.56 -42.42
C ASP A 109 -5.10 3.00 -43.62
N ALA A 110 -4.55 2.02 -44.34
CA ALA A 110 -3.72 2.26 -45.50
C ALA A 110 -4.51 2.83 -46.70
N ALA A 111 -5.82 2.60 -46.77
CA ALA A 111 -6.66 3.10 -47.86
C ALA A 111 -6.92 4.60 -47.72
N SER A 112 -7.22 5.07 -46.52
CA SER A 112 -7.41 6.49 -46.21
C SER A 112 -6.11 7.21 -45.83
N GLN A 113 -5.01 6.46 -45.63
CA GLN A 113 -3.71 6.94 -45.12
C GLN A 113 -3.83 7.68 -43.79
N ARG A 114 -4.67 7.20 -42.88
CA ARG A 114 -4.95 7.83 -41.59
C ARG A 114 -5.01 6.81 -40.46
N PHE A 115 -4.66 7.26 -39.27
CA PHE A 115 -4.98 6.54 -38.06
C PHE A 115 -6.49 6.64 -37.77
N THR A 116 -7.11 5.53 -37.40
CA THR A 116 -8.58 5.43 -37.28
C THR A 116 -9.13 6.06 -36.01
N ALA A 117 -8.31 6.18 -34.99
CA ALA A 117 -8.71 6.72 -33.70
C ALA A 117 -7.56 7.52 -33.05
N CYS A 118 -7.78 8.79 -32.81
CA CYS A 118 -6.80 9.66 -32.16
C CYS A 118 -7.47 10.51 -31.07
N THR A 119 -6.73 10.84 -30.03
CA THR A 119 -7.18 11.75 -28.98
C THR A 119 -7.01 13.19 -29.43
N PRO A 120 -8.09 13.99 -29.51
CA PRO A 120 -7.99 15.40 -29.86
C PRO A 120 -7.31 16.20 -28.72
N PRO A 121 -6.90 17.46 -28.98
CA PRO A 121 -6.56 18.38 -27.90
C PRO A 121 -7.76 18.57 -26.96
N PRO A 122 -7.54 18.74 -25.63
CA PRO A 122 -8.62 18.92 -24.68
C PRO A 122 -9.32 20.28 -24.86
N VAL A 123 -10.63 20.32 -24.63
CA VAL A 123 -11.45 21.54 -24.71
C VAL A 123 -11.25 22.45 -23.49
N SER A 124 -10.92 21.86 -22.35
CA SER A 124 -10.68 22.57 -21.10
C SER A 124 -9.58 21.87 -20.30
N LEU A 125 -8.70 22.67 -19.71
CA LEU A 125 -7.58 22.19 -18.89
C LEU A 125 -7.74 22.56 -17.41
N THR A 126 -8.90 23.06 -16.99
CA THR A 126 -9.09 23.61 -15.66
C THR A 126 -9.30 22.57 -14.57
N THR A 127 -9.68 21.35 -14.93
CA THR A 127 -9.90 20.25 -13.97
C THR A 127 -9.22 18.98 -14.46
N VAL A 128 -8.68 18.22 -13.52
CA VAL A 128 -8.19 16.88 -13.83
C VAL A 128 -9.39 16.03 -14.22
N PRO A 129 -9.35 15.38 -15.38
CA PRO A 129 -10.42 14.49 -15.80
C PRO A 129 -10.52 13.33 -14.80
N GLY A 130 -11.74 13.07 -14.36
CA GLY A 130 -12.10 11.83 -13.71
C GLY A 130 -12.56 10.80 -14.74
N ASP A 131 -13.70 10.18 -14.50
CA ASP A 131 -14.29 9.14 -15.36
C ASP A 131 -14.61 9.60 -16.80
N SER A 132 -14.56 10.90 -17.09
CA SER A 132 -14.77 11.45 -18.43
C SER A 132 -13.73 11.02 -19.47
N CYS A 133 -12.57 10.51 -19.04
CA CYS A 133 -11.56 9.92 -19.92
C CYS A 133 -11.79 8.43 -20.21
N TRP A 134 -12.85 7.87 -19.64
CA TRP A 134 -13.12 6.44 -19.68
C TRP A 134 -14.49 6.12 -20.31
N THR A 135 -14.55 5.07 -21.13
CA THR A 135 -15.72 4.80 -21.97
C THR A 135 -16.65 3.69 -21.51
N LEU A 136 -16.32 2.90 -20.52
CA LEU A 136 -17.20 1.84 -20.05
C LEU A 136 -18.45 2.42 -19.37
N GLY A 137 -19.52 2.50 -20.15
CA GLY A 137 -20.80 3.06 -19.71
C GLY A 137 -20.88 4.58 -19.79
N MET A 138 -19.89 5.24 -20.36
CA MET A 138 -19.81 6.68 -20.41
C MET A 138 -20.15 7.30 -21.77
N PRO A 139 -20.49 8.57 -21.73
CA PRO A 139 -21.23 9.24 -22.74
C PRO A 139 -20.41 9.57 -23.98
N SER A 140 -21.15 10.03 -24.96
CA SER A 140 -20.73 10.68 -26.22
C SER A 140 -19.58 11.70 -26.13
N THR A 141 -19.15 12.08 -24.91
CA THR A 141 -18.08 13.07 -24.69
C THR A 141 -16.67 12.50 -24.75
N TYR A 142 -16.48 11.19 -24.64
CA TYR A 142 -15.15 10.58 -24.69
C TYR A 142 -14.41 10.92 -26.00
N ALA A 143 -15.08 10.86 -27.12
CA ALA A 143 -14.47 11.15 -28.41
C ALA A 143 -13.83 12.56 -28.48
N THR A 144 -14.33 13.49 -27.69
CA THR A 144 -13.92 14.90 -27.68
C THR A 144 -13.22 15.33 -26.38
N ALA A 145 -13.11 14.43 -25.39
CA ALA A 145 -12.59 14.79 -24.05
C ALA A 145 -11.11 15.21 -24.05
N GLY A 146 -10.34 14.80 -25.07
CA GLY A 146 -8.93 15.15 -25.17
C GLY A 146 -8.06 14.51 -24.08
N CYS A 147 -8.50 13.39 -23.52
CA CYS A 147 -7.79 12.64 -22.49
C CYS A 147 -7.96 11.13 -22.67
N GLU A 148 -7.10 10.37 -22.02
CA GLU A 148 -7.10 8.90 -22.03
C GLU A 148 -6.72 8.34 -20.67
N HIS A 149 -7.13 7.08 -20.44
CA HIS A 149 -6.66 6.25 -19.35
C HIS A 149 -5.65 5.23 -19.84
N PHE A 150 -4.54 5.12 -19.12
CA PHE A 150 -3.57 4.06 -19.31
C PHE A 150 -3.18 3.48 -17.96
N GLY A 151 -2.84 2.20 -17.91
CA GLY A 151 -2.45 1.57 -16.67
C GLY A 151 -1.54 0.38 -16.86
N ILE A 152 -0.66 0.17 -15.89
CA ILE A 152 0.16 -1.02 -15.76
C ILE A 152 0.19 -1.48 -14.30
N SER A 153 0.34 -2.78 -14.09
CA SER A 153 0.69 -3.33 -12.79
C SER A 153 1.91 -4.23 -12.90
N THR A 154 2.69 -4.28 -11.82
CA THR A 154 3.88 -5.12 -11.72
C THR A 154 3.69 -6.14 -10.60
N ALA A 155 4.28 -7.34 -10.75
CA ALA A 155 4.27 -8.36 -9.73
C ALA A 155 5.61 -8.36 -8.96
N TYR A 156 5.54 -8.06 -7.67
CA TYR A 156 6.68 -8.11 -6.72
C TYR A 156 7.88 -7.21 -7.03
N VAL A 157 7.75 -6.28 -7.98
CA VAL A 157 8.83 -5.37 -8.40
C VAL A 157 8.29 -3.95 -8.54
N ASN A 158 9.11 -2.96 -8.19
CA ASN A 158 8.81 -1.56 -8.44
C ASN A 158 9.60 -1.04 -9.62
N PRO A 159 8.99 -0.29 -10.53
CA PRO A 159 9.72 0.55 -11.45
C PRO A 159 10.65 1.51 -10.72
N THR A 160 11.83 1.75 -11.27
CA THR A 160 12.75 2.75 -10.75
C THR A 160 12.50 4.13 -11.33
N LYS A 161 11.92 4.17 -12.54
CA LYS A 161 11.60 5.36 -13.30
C LYS A 161 10.50 5.05 -14.31
N ILE A 162 9.58 5.99 -14.56
CA ILE A 162 8.61 5.89 -15.66
C ILE A 162 8.57 7.25 -16.37
N PHE A 163 8.58 7.19 -17.72
CA PHE A 163 8.35 8.33 -18.59
C PHE A 163 7.12 8.10 -19.43
N TYR A 164 6.42 9.15 -19.77
CA TYR A 164 5.17 9.13 -20.49
C TYR A 164 5.24 10.06 -21.69
N ARG A 165 4.79 9.57 -22.87
CA ARG A 165 4.84 10.34 -24.10
C ARG A 165 3.60 10.07 -24.95
N TRP A 166 3.04 11.12 -25.48
CA TRP A 166 2.09 10.98 -26.56
C TRP A 166 2.81 10.61 -27.86
N LEU A 167 2.17 9.77 -28.66
CA LEU A 167 2.64 9.40 -29.99
C LEU A 167 1.76 10.10 -31.04
N VAL A 168 2.41 10.74 -31.98
CA VAL A 168 1.75 11.43 -33.11
C VAL A 168 2.12 10.78 -34.42
N ALA A 169 1.31 11.01 -35.47
CA ALA A 169 1.59 10.50 -36.79
C ALA A 169 2.93 11.05 -37.31
N ASP A 170 3.78 10.18 -37.86
CA ASP A 170 5.00 10.59 -38.53
C ASP A 170 4.67 11.07 -39.94
N ALA A 171 4.81 12.37 -40.17
CA ALA A 171 4.55 12.96 -41.47
C ALA A 171 5.49 12.47 -42.59
N ALA A 172 6.70 12.00 -42.21
CA ALA A 172 7.68 11.48 -43.17
C ALA A 172 7.45 10.01 -43.52
N ASN A 173 6.82 9.24 -42.59
CA ASN A 173 6.62 7.80 -42.75
C ASN A 173 5.15 7.45 -42.49
N PRO A 174 4.26 7.46 -43.49
CA PRO A 174 2.86 7.13 -43.32
C PRO A 174 2.64 5.77 -42.61
N GLY A 175 1.77 5.74 -41.63
CA GLY A 175 1.50 4.53 -40.82
C GLY A 175 2.44 4.33 -39.65
N MET A 176 3.45 5.18 -39.47
CA MET A 176 4.32 5.18 -38.30
C MET A 176 3.89 6.24 -37.28
N LEU A 177 4.11 5.95 -36.03
CA LEU A 177 3.94 6.87 -34.92
C LEU A 177 5.32 7.23 -34.34
N ILE A 178 5.51 8.50 -34.05
CA ILE A 178 6.72 9.01 -33.38
C ILE A 178 6.36 9.69 -32.06
N SER A 179 7.29 9.65 -31.12
CA SER A 179 7.20 10.43 -29.90
C SER A 179 7.32 11.91 -30.21
N THR A 180 6.53 12.73 -29.54
CA THR A 180 6.66 14.20 -29.61
C THR A 180 8.00 14.72 -29.07
N GLY A 181 8.81 13.86 -28.48
CA GLY A 181 10.09 14.25 -27.85
C GLY A 181 9.93 14.98 -26.51
N THR A 182 8.71 15.28 -26.12
CA THR A 182 8.40 15.94 -24.84
C THR A 182 7.79 14.93 -23.91
N ASP A 183 8.46 14.66 -22.78
CA ASP A 183 7.89 13.86 -21.72
C ASP A 183 6.73 14.62 -21.07
N ILE A 184 5.65 13.88 -20.77
CA ILE A 184 4.59 14.42 -19.94
C ILE A 184 5.15 14.51 -18.53
N SER A 185 5.12 15.70 -17.97
CA SER A 185 5.64 15.96 -16.61
C SER A 185 4.68 15.44 -15.54
N LEU A 186 4.56 14.13 -15.48
CA LEU A 186 3.73 13.38 -14.54
C LEU A 186 4.61 12.33 -13.86
N PRO A 187 5.42 12.74 -12.86
CA PRO A 187 6.36 11.83 -12.23
C PRO A 187 5.62 10.76 -11.43
N ALA A 188 5.92 9.49 -11.74
CA ALA A 188 5.32 8.34 -11.08
C ALA A 188 5.80 8.17 -9.65
N PRO A 189 4.92 7.73 -8.73
CA PRO A 189 5.33 7.38 -7.39
C PRO A 189 6.17 6.10 -7.37
N ILE A 190 7.29 6.16 -6.65
CA ILE A 190 8.11 5.01 -6.32
C ILE A 190 7.78 4.56 -4.91
N TRP A 191 7.49 3.29 -4.74
CA TRP A 191 7.07 2.74 -3.47
C TRP A 191 8.23 2.10 -2.72
N GLN A 192 8.28 2.32 -1.42
CA GLN A 192 9.20 1.64 -0.50
C GLN A 192 8.43 1.19 0.74
N ALA A 193 8.58 -0.09 1.08
CA ALA A 193 8.13 -0.59 2.37
C ALA A 193 9.29 -0.47 3.37
N VAL A 194 9.08 0.27 4.44
CA VAL A 194 10.04 0.38 5.53
C VAL A 194 9.59 -0.56 6.64
N PRO A 195 10.41 -1.58 6.96
CA PRO A 195 10.12 -2.45 8.08
C PRO A 195 9.95 -1.62 9.36
N PRO A 196 9.03 -1.98 10.25
CA PRO A 196 8.87 -1.29 11.51
C PRO A 196 10.15 -1.38 12.34
N ALA A 197 10.51 -0.29 13.00
CA ALA A 197 11.68 -0.25 13.88
C ALA A 197 11.52 -1.15 15.13
N LEU A 198 10.29 -1.46 15.47
CA LEU A 198 9.94 -2.33 16.60
C LEU A 198 8.95 -3.40 16.12
N PRO A 199 9.04 -4.64 16.65
CA PRO A 199 8.04 -5.66 16.42
C PRO A 199 6.64 -5.16 16.82
N GLY A 200 5.59 -5.51 16.05
CA GLY A 200 4.19 -5.12 16.31
C GLY A 200 3.78 -3.73 15.93
N VAL A 201 4.71 -2.91 15.49
CA VAL A 201 4.37 -1.63 14.83
C VAL A 201 4.02 -1.91 13.38
N ALA A 202 2.97 -1.29 12.88
CA ALA A 202 2.60 -1.42 11.48
C ALA A 202 3.75 -0.94 10.57
N PRO A 203 3.95 -1.59 9.41
CA PRO A 203 4.93 -1.16 8.43
C PRO A 203 4.61 0.23 7.92
N VAL A 204 5.64 0.99 7.60
CA VAL A 204 5.47 2.28 6.93
C VAL A 204 5.66 2.07 5.44
N VAL A 205 4.66 2.44 4.64
CA VAL A 205 4.76 2.50 3.20
C VAL A 205 5.05 3.92 2.79
N ILE A 206 6.14 4.11 2.06
CA ILE A 206 6.55 5.40 1.53
C ILE A 206 6.28 5.40 0.03
N ALA A 207 5.48 6.36 -0.41
CA ALA A 207 5.34 6.70 -1.81
C ALA A 207 6.13 7.98 -2.08
N GLN A 208 7.09 7.92 -2.98
CA GLN A 208 7.94 9.04 -3.32
C GLN A 208 7.73 9.46 -4.77
N VAL A 209 7.37 10.71 -4.98
CA VAL A 209 7.29 11.36 -6.29
C VAL A 209 8.47 12.33 -6.42
N VAL A 210 9.24 12.22 -7.50
CA VAL A 210 10.43 13.05 -7.75
C VAL A 210 10.15 13.95 -8.94
N ALA A 211 10.41 15.24 -8.81
CA ALA A 211 10.26 16.21 -9.91
C ALA A 211 11.14 15.83 -11.11
N ALA A 212 10.65 16.12 -12.30
CA ALA A 212 11.47 16.00 -13.51
C ALA A 212 12.77 16.84 -13.37
N PRO A 213 13.91 16.34 -13.87
CA PRO A 213 15.19 17.07 -13.74
C PRO A 213 15.10 18.50 -14.25
N ALA A 214 15.77 19.41 -13.58
CA ALA A 214 15.87 20.79 -14.03
C ALA A 214 16.63 20.86 -15.38
N PRO A 215 16.23 21.78 -16.28
CA PRO A 215 16.73 21.79 -17.67
C PRO A 215 18.16 22.28 -17.80
N ALA A 216 18.67 23.06 -16.86
CA ALA A 216 20.00 23.69 -16.95
C ALA A 216 20.64 23.84 -15.56
N PRO A 217 21.97 23.91 -15.48
CA PRO A 217 22.68 24.28 -14.26
C PRO A 217 22.21 25.65 -13.75
N ALA A 218 22.10 25.79 -12.43
CA ALA A 218 21.68 26.99 -11.72
C ALA A 218 20.22 27.43 -11.89
N LEU A 219 19.40 26.71 -12.69
CA LEU A 219 17.97 26.96 -12.79
C LEU A 219 17.17 25.84 -12.14
N PHE A 220 16.08 26.20 -11.48
CA PHE A 220 15.08 25.25 -11.04
C PHE A 220 14.25 24.75 -12.24
N GLY A 221 13.74 23.54 -12.17
CA GLY A 221 12.79 23.02 -13.14
C GLY A 221 11.42 23.71 -13.05
N ASP A 222 10.53 23.39 -13.97
CA ASP A 222 9.15 23.86 -13.89
C ASP A 222 8.47 23.30 -12.62
N ALA A 223 7.77 24.19 -11.93
CA ALA A 223 7.05 23.84 -10.73
C ALA A 223 5.64 23.32 -11.06
N GLN A 224 5.16 22.42 -10.23
CA GLN A 224 3.81 21.87 -10.30
C GLN A 224 3.16 21.87 -8.92
N TRP A 225 1.89 22.20 -8.86
CA TRP A 225 1.06 21.88 -7.73
C TRP A 225 0.60 20.43 -7.82
N VAL A 226 0.81 19.69 -6.75
CA VAL A 226 0.37 18.29 -6.64
C VAL A 226 -0.61 18.17 -5.48
N ARG A 227 -1.83 17.75 -5.81
CA ARG A 227 -2.84 17.39 -4.83
C ARG A 227 -2.78 15.91 -4.59
N VAL A 228 -2.63 15.49 -3.35
CA VAL A 228 -2.47 14.08 -2.98
C VAL A 228 -3.63 13.62 -2.12
N TYR A 229 -4.29 12.57 -2.56
CA TYR A 229 -5.30 11.86 -1.79
C TYR A 229 -4.69 10.56 -1.29
N LYS A 230 -4.94 10.23 -0.04
CA LYS A 230 -4.42 9.04 0.63
C LYS A 230 -5.56 8.17 1.11
N ALA A 231 -5.52 6.89 0.77
CA ALA A 231 -6.48 5.88 1.22
C ALA A 231 -5.75 4.58 1.58
N GLU A 232 -6.35 3.81 2.48
CA GLU A 232 -5.90 2.48 2.85
C GLU A 232 -7.04 1.50 2.70
N GLN A 233 -6.80 0.37 2.02
CA GLN A 233 -7.82 -0.62 1.72
C GLN A 233 -7.63 -1.88 2.56
N VAL A 234 -8.77 -2.47 2.97
CA VAL A 234 -8.82 -3.74 3.71
C VAL A 234 -8.48 -4.93 2.79
N ALA A 235 -8.80 -4.82 1.50
CA ALA A 235 -8.45 -5.81 0.49
C ALA A 235 -7.26 -5.33 -0.35
N LYS A 236 -6.58 -6.27 -0.99
CA LYS A 236 -5.66 -5.93 -2.08
C LYS A 236 -6.45 -5.31 -3.23
N VAL A 237 -5.83 -4.35 -3.88
CA VAL A 237 -6.39 -3.62 -5.02
C VAL A 237 -5.77 -4.15 -6.28
N ASP A 238 -6.54 -4.37 -7.32
CA ASP A 238 -6.02 -4.69 -8.65
C ASP A 238 -6.04 -3.46 -9.58
N LEU A 239 -5.51 -3.63 -10.80
CA LEU A 239 -5.44 -2.51 -11.73
C LEU A 239 -6.81 -2.05 -12.20
N ASP A 240 -7.76 -2.98 -12.34
CA ASP A 240 -9.11 -2.64 -12.79
C ASP A 240 -9.86 -1.84 -11.72
N ASP A 241 -9.61 -2.14 -10.42
CA ASP A 241 -10.15 -1.33 -9.32
C ASP A 241 -9.64 0.11 -9.37
N LEU A 242 -8.38 0.33 -9.75
CA LEU A 242 -7.80 1.67 -9.86
C LEU A 242 -8.30 2.45 -11.09
N VAL A 243 -8.67 1.74 -12.15
CA VAL A 243 -9.10 2.32 -13.42
C VAL A 243 -10.61 2.50 -13.47
N GLY A 244 -11.37 1.49 -13.02
CA GLY A 244 -12.81 1.41 -13.25
C GLY A 244 -13.67 2.15 -12.24
N ASP A 245 -13.13 2.48 -11.08
CA ASP A 245 -13.94 3.07 -10.01
C ASP A 245 -13.11 4.04 -9.16
N ASN A 246 -13.27 5.33 -9.40
CA ASN A 246 -12.68 6.36 -8.55
C ASN A 246 -13.16 6.25 -7.09
N HIS A 247 -14.30 5.65 -6.82
CA HIS A 247 -14.83 5.45 -5.47
C HIS A 247 -13.99 4.48 -4.64
N VAL A 248 -13.34 3.50 -5.27
CA VAL A 248 -12.38 2.60 -4.59
C VAL A 248 -11.13 3.35 -4.15
N VAL A 249 -10.72 4.32 -4.96
CA VAL A 249 -9.49 5.10 -4.76
C VAL A 249 -9.75 6.34 -3.89
N VAL A 250 -10.91 6.95 -4.09
CA VAL A 250 -11.36 8.17 -3.38
C VAL A 250 -12.73 7.87 -2.78
N PRO A 251 -12.79 7.27 -1.58
CA PRO A 251 -14.07 6.98 -0.94
C PRO A 251 -14.87 8.26 -0.80
N GLU A 252 -16.17 8.20 -1.12
CA GLU A 252 -17.10 9.34 -1.02
C GLU A 252 -17.18 9.95 0.38
N ASN A 253 -16.74 9.19 1.39
CA ASN A 253 -16.71 9.66 2.77
C ASN A 253 -15.42 10.44 3.02
N ALA A 254 -15.51 11.77 2.89
CA ALA A 254 -14.41 12.72 3.12
C ALA A 254 -13.71 12.57 4.49
N ALA A 255 -14.35 11.94 5.47
CA ALA A 255 -13.76 11.71 6.81
C ALA A 255 -12.62 10.65 6.81
N GLN A 256 -12.51 9.86 5.76
CA GLN A 256 -11.46 8.83 5.61
C GLN A 256 -10.34 9.24 4.65
N LEU A 257 -10.44 10.44 4.08
CA LEU A 257 -9.52 10.92 3.07
C LEU A 257 -8.60 12.00 3.63
N GLU A 258 -7.32 11.69 3.69
CA GLU A 258 -6.31 12.73 3.92
C GLU A 258 -5.95 13.37 2.57
N VAL A 259 -6.23 14.66 2.42
CA VAL A 259 -5.93 15.43 1.21
C VAL A 259 -4.88 16.49 1.53
N ASN A 260 -3.77 16.46 0.80
CA ASN A 260 -2.68 17.41 0.97
C ASN A 260 -2.28 18.04 -0.36
N TRP A 261 -1.92 19.32 -0.34
CA TRP A 261 -1.24 19.98 -1.44
C TRP A 261 0.26 20.04 -1.19
N SER A 262 1.02 20.01 -2.25
CA SER A 262 2.48 20.21 -2.21
C SER A 262 2.96 20.84 -3.51
N LEU A 263 3.92 21.72 -3.42
CA LEU A 263 4.64 22.21 -4.60
C LEU A 263 5.81 21.28 -4.90
N LEU A 264 5.86 20.77 -6.11
CA LEU A 264 6.92 19.91 -6.63
C LEU A 264 7.75 20.70 -7.65
N GLN A 265 9.04 20.87 -7.40
CA GLN A 265 9.96 21.57 -8.29
C GLN A 265 11.38 21.01 -8.13
N ALA A 266 12.03 20.64 -9.25
CA ALA A 266 13.39 20.14 -9.20
C ALA A 266 14.40 21.23 -8.84
N ASP A 267 15.34 20.88 -7.97
CA ASP A 267 16.49 21.72 -7.64
C ASP A 267 17.49 21.78 -8.81
N PRO A 268 18.26 22.86 -8.93
CA PRO A 268 19.33 22.95 -9.91
C PRO A 268 20.36 21.82 -9.76
N PRO A 269 20.86 21.22 -10.84
CA PRO A 269 21.91 20.22 -10.79
C PRO A 269 23.17 20.77 -10.09
N GLY A 270 23.68 20.05 -9.09
CA GLY A 270 24.90 20.44 -8.36
C GLY A 270 24.71 21.48 -7.26
N GLY A 271 23.50 21.96 -7.02
CA GLY A 271 23.17 22.82 -5.88
C GLY A 271 23.31 22.05 -4.57
N GLY A 272 24.24 22.45 -3.68
CA GLY A 272 24.55 21.75 -2.43
C GLY A 272 23.45 21.76 -1.36
N ILE A 273 22.30 22.34 -1.61
CA ILE A 273 21.14 22.38 -0.71
C ILE A 273 19.95 21.81 -1.47
N GLN A 274 19.69 20.52 -1.30
CA GLN A 274 18.44 19.92 -1.75
C GLN A 274 17.30 20.51 -0.90
N ARG A 275 16.59 21.47 -1.46
CA ARG A 275 15.36 21.97 -0.83
C ARG A 275 14.28 20.88 -0.92
N ARG A 276 13.38 20.84 0.04
CA ARG A 276 12.37 19.77 0.17
C ARG A 276 11.39 19.67 -1.02
N ARG A 277 11.42 20.60 -1.97
CA ARG A 277 10.47 20.68 -3.10
C ARG A 277 10.78 19.76 -4.27
N GLY A 278 12.03 19.33 -4.45
CA GLY A 278 12.41 18.39 -5.52
C GLY A 278 11.82 16.99 -5.35
N ARG A 279 11.23 16.71 -4.20
CA ARG A 279 10.71 15.40 -3.86
C ARG A 279 9.51 15.49 -2.91
N LEU A 280 8.40 14.93 -3.35
CA LEU A 280 7.23 14.71 -2.51
C LEU A 280 7.32 13.33 -1.86
N VAL A 281 7.33 13.26 -0.55
CA VAL A 281 7.37 12.01 0.21
C VAL A 281 6.11 11.89 1.04
N ASN A 282 5.27 10.91 0.70
CA ASN A 282 4.09 10.55 1.47
C ASN A 282 4.40 9.32 2.29
N GLN A 283 4.51 9.50 3.60
CA GLN A 283 4.65 8.41 4.55
C GLN A 283 3.29 8.12 5.19
N GLY A 284 2.98 6.86 5.38
CA GLY A 284 1.81 6.42 6.11
C GLY A 284 2.08 5.05 6.72
N GLY A 285 1.76 4.87 7.99
CA GLY A 285 1.65 3.55 8.59
C GLY A 285 0.46 2.85 7.94
N VAL A 286 0.61 1.58 7.61
CA VAL A 286 -0.54 0.78 7.17
C VAL A 286 -1.32 0.40 8.41
N GLY A 287 -2.58 0.82 8.50
CA GLY A 287 -3.44 0.49 9.63
C GLY A 287 -3.65 -1.02 9.78
N ASN A 288 -4.02 -1.44 10.98
CA ASN A 288 -4.31 -2.84 11.26
C ASN A 288 -5.40 -3.38 10.33
N GLY A 289 -5.18 -4.55 9.72
CA GLY A 289 -6.13 -5.16 8.80
C GLY A 289 -6.20 -4.49 7.42
N LYS A 290 -5.23 -3.65 7.07
CA LYS A 290 -5.11 -3.05 5.74
C LYS A 290 -4.06 -3.77 4.91
N HIS A 291 -4.41 -4.07 3.66
CA HIS A 291 -3.57 -4.84 2.74
C HIS A 291 -3.15 -4.06 1.50
N ALA A 292 -3.67 -2.85 1.31
CA ALA A 292 -3.23 -1.96 0.25
C ALA A 292 -3.18 -0.51 0.71
N VAL A 293 -2.20 0.22 0.17
CA VAL A 293 -2.09 1.67 0.29
C VAL A 293 -2.31 2.26 -1.08
N VAL A 294 -3.29 3.14 -1.19
CA VAL A 294 -3.65 3.82 -2.44
C VAL A 294 -3.33 5.30 -2.33
N ARG A 295 -2.81 5.86 -3.39
CA ARG A 295 -2.54 7.30 -3.54
C ARG A 295 -3.06 7.77 -4.89
N ARG A 296 -3.81 8.85 -4.90
CA ARG A 296 -4.13 9.61 -6.11
C ARG A 296 -3.34 10.89 -6.10
N TYR A 297 -2.65 11.18 -7.19
CA TYR A 297 -1.90 12.41 -7.43
C TYR A 297 -2.54 13.16 -8.58
N GLU A 298 -2.97 14.40 -8.35
CA GLU A 298 -3.46 15.31 -9.37
C GLU A 298 -2.41 16.40 -9.59
N HIS A 299 -1.94 16.53 -10.81
CA HIS A 299 -0.87 17.45 -11.17
C HIS A 299 -1.42 18.65 -11.93
N TYR A 300 -1.00 19.83 -11.53
CA TYR A 300 -1.38 21.10 -12.12
C TYR A 300 -0.13 21.94 -12.38
N LYS A 301 -0.12 22.71 -13.46
CA LYS A 301 0.94 23.69 -13.72
C LYS A 301 0.96 24.73 -12.60
N TYR A 302 2.14 25.16 -12.23
CA TYR A 302 2.29 26.32 -11.38
C TYR A 302 2.12 27.59 -12.25
N ALA A 303 1.11 28.40 -11.95
CA ALA A 303 0.80 29.64 -12.66
C ALA A 303 1.24 30.91 -11.91
N GLY A 304 1.88 30.75 -10.74
CA GLY A 304 2.37 31.84 -9.93
C GLY A 304 3.66 32.46 -10.45
N VAL A 305 4.26 33.31 -9.65
CA VAL A 305 5.48 34.07 -9.99
C VAL A 305 6.73 33.21 -9.82
N TYR A 306 7.59 33.20 -10.81
CA TYR A 306 8.93 32.63 -10.71
C TYR A 306 9.98 33.69 -10.42
N ASN A 307 11.02 33.35 -9.67
CA ASN A 307 12.22 34.17 -9.55
C ASN A 307 12.87 34.36 -10.93
N PRO A 308 13.07 35.58 -11.43
CA PRO A 308 13.52 35.80 -12.79
C PRO A 308 14.97 35.35 -13.05
N ILE A 309 15.76 35.11 -12.01
CA ILE A 309 17.18 34.71 -12.12
C ILE A 309 17.32 33.20 -11.98
N THR A 310 16.64 32.61 -11.00
CA THR A 310 16.82 31.20 -10.64
C THR A 310 15.72 30.29 -11.17
N HIS A 311 14.62 30.85 -11.65
CA HIS A 311 13.38 30.11 -12.01
C HIS A 311 12.76 29.34 -10.83
N GLU A 312 13.07 29.77 -9.59
CA GLU A 312 12.41 29.19 -8.40
C GLU A 312 10.98 29.72 -8.28
N ALA A 313 10.01 28.81 -8.02
CA ALA A 313 8.63 29.19 -7.77
C ALA A 313 8.50 29.97 -6.44
N MET A 314 7.83 31.11 -6.48
CA MET A 314 7.64 32.02 -5.35
C MET A 314 6.18 31.99 -4.92
N CYS A 315 5.84 31.11 -3.96
CA CYS A 315 4.47 30.99 -3.48
C CYS A 315 4.06 32.18 -2.62
N ALA A 316 2.82 32.60 -2.72
CA ALA A 316 2.25 33.72 -1.96
C ALA A 316 2.27 33.47 -0.45
N ASP A 317 2.10 32.21 -0.01
CA ASP A 317 2.09 31.82 1.41
C ASP A 317 3.48 31.53 2.00
N LEU A 318 4.56 31.69 1.23
CA LEU A 318 5.96 31.39 1.59
C LEU A 318 6.24 29.93 2.01
N THR A 319 5.22 29.17 2.43
CA THR A 319 5.33 27.78 2.87
C THR A 319 5.09 26.81 1.73
N CYS A 320 4.38 27.22 0.68
CA CYS A 320 3.98 26.42 -0.47
C CYS A 320 3.26 25.12 -0.08
N THR A 321 2.38 25.22 0.90
CA THR A 321 1.58 24.10 1.41
C THR A 321 0.21 24.00 0.76
N ALA A 322 -0.24 25.07 0.08
CA ALA A 322 -1.44 25.09 -0.75
C ALA A 322 -1.31 26.18 -1.82
N PRO A 323 -1.96 26.02 -2.99
CA PRO A 323 -1.95 27.06 -4.02
C PRO A 323 -2.70 28.32 -3.55
N GLY A 324 -2.07 29.47 -3.68
CA GLY A 324 -2.70 30.78 -3.52
C GLY A 324 -3.58 31.15 -4.72
N ALA A 325 -4.29 32.27 -4.59
CA ALA A 325 -5.11 32.79 -5.69
C ALA A 325 -4.25 33.04 -6.94
N GLY A 326 -4.61 32.43 -8.07
CA GLY A 326 -3.89 32.56 -9.35
C GLY A 326 -2.63 31.73 -9.47
N GLU A 327 -2.27 30.91 -8.49
CA GLU A 327 -1.10 30.03 -8.56
C GLU A 327 -1.41 28.65 -9.15
N LEU A 328 -2.68 28.25 -9.15
CA LEU A 328 -3.13 26.99 -9.73
C LEU A 328 -3.40 27.21 -11.22
N GLY A 329 -2.59 26.60 -12.07
CA GLY A 329 -2.74 26.61 -13.52
C GLY A 329 -3.49 25.41 -14.06
N ASP A 330 -3.31 25.15 -15.36
CA ASP A 330 -3.93 24.03 -16.06
C ASP A 330 -3.58 22.67 -15.44
N ALA A 331 -4.55 21.77 -15.45
CA ALA A 331 -4.32 20.38 -15.12
C ALA A 331 -3.39 19.71 -16.15
N ILE A 332 -2.45 18.93 -15.67
CA ILE A 332 -1.55 18.12 -16.50
C ILE A 332 -2.11 16.71 -16.65
N GLY A 333 -2.61 16.17 -15.56
CA GLY A 333 -3.18 14.85 -15.48
C GLY A 333 -3.30 14.36 -14.04
N ALA A 334 -3.80 13.15 -13.87
CA ALA A 334 -3.83 12.47 -12.58
C ALA A 334 -3.31 11.04 -12.70
N GLN A 335 -2.85 10.51 -11.59
CA GLN A 335 -2.45 9.11 -11.50
C GLN A 335 -2.93 8.49 -10.19
N ASN A 336 -3.51 7.31 -10.29
CA ASN A 336 -3.83 6.46 -9.17
C ASN A 336 -2.73 5.41 -9.05
N ALA A 337 -2.17 5.25 -7.88
CA ALA A 337 -1.12 4.28 -7.64
C ALA A 337 -1.38 3.55 -6.32
N ALA A 338 -1.15 2.25 -6.32
CA ALA A 338 -1.32 1.44 -5.12
C ALA A 338 -0.13 0.51 -4.91
N ALA A 339 0.14 0.23 -3.66
CA ALA A 339 1.03 -0.84 -3.24
C ALA A 339 0.21 -1.86 -2.44
N ASN A 340 0.18 -3.09 -2.91
CA ASN A 340 -0.36 -4.21 -2.17
C ASN A 340 0.71 -4.79 -1.25
N LEU A 341 0.29 -5.17 -0.07
CA LEU A 341 1.17 -5.71 0.96
C LEU A 341 0.81 -7.16 1.23
N ASP A 342 1.80 -8.04 1.13
CA ASP A 342 1.66 -9.41 1.63
C ASP A 342 2.03 -9.41 3.10
N THR A 343 1.00 -9.38 3.93
CA THR A 343 1.13 -9.47 5.39
C THR A 343 0.12 -10.47 5.91
N ASN A 344 0.51 -11.23 6.94
CA ASN A 344 -0.41 -12.09 7.67
C ASN A 344 -0.60 -11.55 9.07
N ALA A 345 -1.85 -11.42 9.47
CA ALA A 345 -2.20 -10.98 10.81
C ALA A 345 -2.30 -12.17 11.78
N LEU A 346 -1.80 -11.99 13.00
CA LEU A 346 -2.13 -12.86 14.12
C LEU A 346 -2.92 -12.07 15.15
N THR A 347 -4.13 -12.52 15.41
CA THR A 347 -4.95 -12.03 16.51
C THR A 347 -4.83 -12.99 17.69
N VAL A 348 -4.46 -12.48 18.87
CA VAL A 348 -4.39 -13.26 20.08
C VAL A 348 -5.46 -12.78 21.06
N SER A 349 -6.35 -13.67 21.46
CA SER A 349 -7.39 -13.41 22.46
C SER A 349 -7.05 -14.09 23.77
N VAL A 350 -7.35 -13.44 24.88
CA VAL A 350 -7.13 -13.97 26.22
C VAL A 350 -8.46 -14.08 26.94
N ALA A 351 -8.81 -15.28 27.33
CA ALA A 351 -10.01 -15.57 28.11
C ALA A 351 -9.62 -15.97 29.54
N GLY A 352 -10.15 -15.25 30.54
CA GLY A 352 -9.85 -15.50 31.97
C GLY A 352 -8.66 -14.69 32.49
N GLY A 353 -8.17 -15.07 33.68
CA GLY A 353 -7.15 -14.33 34.41
C GLY A 353 -5.72 -14.66 33.97
N GLY A 354 -5.24 -14.08 32.91
CA GLY A 354 -3.89 -14.33 32.42
C GLY A 354 -3.41 -13.30 31.41
N GLN A 355 -2.23 -13.50 30.89
CA GLN A 355 -1.61 -12.73 29.83
C GLN A 355 -0.96 -13.65 28.82
N VAL A 356 -0.83 -13.15 27.59
CA VAL A 356 -0.03 -13.78 26.54
C VAL A 356 1.13 -12.85 26.19
N THR A 357 2.33 -13.42 26.16
CA THR A 357 3.53 -12.72 25.67
C THR A 357 4.08 -13.46 24.46
N SER A 358 4.81 -12.75 23.59
CA SER A 358 5.53 -13.36 22.47
C SER A 358 7.04 -13.19 22.62
N ALA A 359 7.79 -14.09 21.98
CA ALA A 359 9.26 -14.06 22.01
C ALA A 359 9.82 -12.78 21.38
N ASP A 360 9.15 -12.21 20.39
CA ASP A 360 9.49 -10.94 19.74
C ASP A 360 9.01 -9.69 20.51
N ARG A 361 8.32 -9.91 21.66
CA ARG A 361 7.76 -8.86 22.54
C ARG A 361 6.64 -8.02 21.92
N VAL A 362 6.08 -8.40 20.79
CA VAL A 362 4.92 -7.74 20.16
C VAL A 362 3.68 -7.91 21.02
N PHE A 363 3.48 -9.13 21.54
CA PHE A 363 2.35 -9.44 22.37
C PHE A 363 2.73 -9.34 23.86
N SER A 364 1.95 -8.54 24.57
CA SER A 364 1.92 -8.50 26.03
C SER A 364 0.49 -8.11 26.43
N CYS A 365 -0.43 -9.04 26.28
CA CYS A 365 -1.85 -8.75 26.33
C CYS A 365 -2.61 -9.55 27.37
N GLY A 366 -3.50 -8.84 28.06
CA GLY A 366 -4.47 -9.43 28.98
C GLY A 366 -5.87 -9.63 28.41
N ASN A 367 -6.17 -9.13 27.22
CA ASN A 367 -7.46 -9.29 26.53
C ASN A 367 -7.26 -9.75 25.08
N GLN A 368 -7.09 -8.82 24.18
CA GLN A 368 -6.88 -9.08 22.77
C GLN A 368 -5.68 -8.29 22.27
N CYS A 369 -4.87 -8.92 21.46
CA CYS A 369 -3.76 -8.31 20.78
C CYS A 369 -3.78 -8.64 19.30
N TYR A 370 -3.11 -7.80 18.55
CA TYR A 370 -3.00 -7.93 17.10
C TYR A 370 -1.55 -7.65 16.70
N GLY A 371 -1.02 -8.46 15.80
CA GLY A 371 0.31 -8.27 15.22
C GLY A 371 0.30 -8.65 13.74
N VAL A 372 1.08 -7.92 12.94
CA VAL A 372 1.23 -8.16 11.50
C VAL A 372 2.62 -8.70 11.22
N TYR A 373 2.70 -9.75 10.41
CA TYR A 373 3.93 -10.51 10.16
C TYR A 373 4.09 -10.81 8.66
N ALA A 374 5.33 -11.02 8.25
CA ALA A 374 5.60 -11.52 6.90
C ALA A 374 5.06 -12.95 6.73
N PRO A 375 4.62 -13.35 5.52
CA PRO A 375 4.26 -14.72 5.23
C PRO A 375 5.38 -15.71 5.59
N GLY A 376 5.02 -16.82 6.23
CA GLY A 376 5.99 -17.83 6.69
C GLY A 376 6.68 -17.51 8.03
N SER A 377 6.40 -16.35 8.65
CA SER A 377 6.94 -16.03 9.97
C SER A 377 6.55 -17.06 11.01
N THR A 378 7.51 -17.42 11.86
CA THR A 378 7.30 -18.33 12.99
C THR A 378 7.36 -17.56 14.30
N LEU A 379 6.30 -17.66 15.10
CA LEU A 379 6.16 -16.92 16.35
C LEU A 379 5.86 -17.86 17.51
N THR A 380 6.59 -17.71 18.61
CA THR A 380 6.29 -18.42 19.85
C THR A 380 5.54 -17.52 20.81
N LEU A 381 4.34 -17.95 21.18
CA LEU A 381 3.48 -17.34 22.20
C LEU A 381 3.67 -18.06 23.53
N THR A 382 3.62 -17.32 24.63
CA THR A 382 3.73 -17.85 25.99
C THR A 382 2.54 -17.36 26.82
N ALA A 383 1.78 -18.29 27.36
CA ALA A 383 0.69 -18.03 28.30
C ALA A 383 1.23 -17.83 29.70
N LYS A 384 0.83 -16.75 30.37
CA LYS A 384 1.26 -16.37 31.71
C LYS A 384 0.03 -16.17 32.60
N PRO A 385 -0.30 -17.14 33.47
CA PRO A 385 -1.42 -17.00 34.41
C PRO A 385 -1.18 -15.86 35.41
N ASN A 386 -2.24 -15.14 35.73
CA ASN A 386 -2.25 -14.21 36.85
C ASN A 386 -2.36 -14.97 38.20
N SER A 387 -2.07 -14.30 39.30
CA SER A 387 -2.27 -14.87 40.63
C SER A 387 -3.72 -15.33 40.82
N GLY A 388 -3.94 -16.54 41.29
CA GLY A 388 -5.27 -17.15 41.45
C GLY A 388 -5.86 -17.75 40.17
N SER A 389 -5.10 -17.83 39.08
CA SER A 389 -5.51 -18.47 37.85
C SER A 389 -4.51 -19.51 37.36
N ALA A 390 -4.94 -20.47 36.57
CA ALA A 390 -4.13 -21.44 35.88
C ALA A 390 -4.39 -21.36 34.37
N PHE A 391 -3.36 -21.61 33.57
CA PHE A 391 -3.54 -21.77 32.13
C PHE A 391 -4.26 -23.11 31.85
N SER A 392 -5.28 -23.05 31.04
CA SER A 392 -6.07 -24.23 30.68
C SER A 392 -5.63 -24.80 29.33
N MET A 393 -5.76 -23.99 28.27
CA MET A 393 -5.45 -24.47 26.92
C MET A 393 -5.32 -23.33 25.91
N TRP A 394 -4.66 -23.65 24.80
CA TRP A 394 -4.68 -22.89 23.58
C TRP A 394 -5.80 -23.33 22.64
N GLY A 395 -6.29 -22.38 21.81
CA GLY A 395 -7.24 -22.63 20.72
C GLY A 395 -6.85 -21.85 19.46
N GLY A 396 -7.46 -22.20 18.32
CA GLY A 396 -7.19 -21.58 17.04
C GLY A 396 -5.89 -22.07 16.39
N ALA A 397 -5.03 -21.17 15.94
CA ALA A 397 -3.71 -21.48 15.35
C ALA A 397 -2.75 -22.15 16.36
N CYS A 398 -3.01 -22.01 17.64
CA CYS A 398 -2.39 -22.76 18.72
C CYS A 398 -3.29 -23.90 19.17
N ALA A 399 -2.70 -24.98 19.68
CA ALA A 399 -3.44 -26.09 20.25
C ALA A 399 -2.67 -26.69 21.44
N GLY A 400 -3.42 -27.31 22.37
CA GLY A 400 -2.86 -28.01 23.53
C GLY A 400 -2.80 -27.17 24.80
N ASN A 401 -2.22 -27.75 25.83
CA ASN A 401 -2.17 -27.20 27.20
C ASN A 401 -0.76 -26.82 27.67
N ALA A 402 0.26 -26.88 26.80
CA ALA A 402 1.58 -26.38 27.10
C ALA A 402 1.54 -24.85 27.23
N LEU A 403 2.31 -24.28 28.16
CA LEU A 403 2.36 -22.83 28.37
C LEU A 403 2.88 -22.07 27.15
N SER A 404 3.59 -22.73 26.24
CA SER A 404 4.08 -22.13 25.01
C SER A 404 3.47 -22.79 23.78
N CYS A 405 3.23 -22.00 22.74
CA CYS A 405 2.75 -22.43 21.45
C CYS A 405 3.52 -21.72 20.34
N THR A 406 3.89 -22.44 19.30
CA THR A 406 4.54 -21.88 18.09
C THR A 406 3.55 -21.88 16.94
N VAL A 407 3.37 -20.72 16.33
CA VAL A 407 2.49 -20.48 15.18
C VAL A 407 3.34 -20.15 13.96
N VAL A 408 3.04 -20.79 12.83
CA VAL A 408 3.61 -20.43 11.51
C VAL A 408 2.54 -19.67 10.74
N LEU A 409 2.85 -18.45 10.34
CA LEU A 409 1.91 -17.50 9.75
C LEU A 409 1.96 -17.57 8.22
N ASN A 410 1.27 -18.52 7.63
CA ASN A 410 1.09 -18.64 6.17
C ASN A 410 -0.20 -17.96 5.67
N ALA A 411 -1.07 -17.55 6.58
CA ALA A 411 -2.32 -16.82 6.34
C ALA A 411 -2.69 -16.05 7.61
N GLU A 412 -3.71 -15.19 7.51
CA GLU A 412 -4.33 -14.60 8.69
C GLU A 412 -4.76 -15.68 9.67
N SER A 413 -4.39 -15.51 10.94
CA SER A 413 -4.54 -16.52 11.96
C SER A 413 -5.04 -15.91 13.27
N SER A 414 -5.71 -16.74 14.07
CA SER A 414 -6.11 -16.36 15.42
C SER A 414 -5.70 -17.43 16.43
N ALA A 415 -5.25 -17.01 17.60
CA ALA A 415 -4.96 -17.88 18.74
C ALA A 415 -5.72 -17.39 19.97
N THR A 416 -6.18 -18.32 20.79
CA THR A 416 -6.86 -18.01 22.04
C THR A 416 -6.16 -18.70 23.19
N ALA A 417 -5.80 -17.95 24.24
CA ALA A 417 -5.29 -18.47 25.49
C ALA A 417 -6.43 -18.47 26.53
N THR A 418 -6.76 -19.63 27.06
CA THR A 418 -7.80 -19.77 28.08
C THR A 418 -7.18 -20.02 29.45
N PHE A 419 -7.58 -19.20 30.43
CA PHE A 419 -7.18 -19.32 31.83
C PHE A 419 -8.42 -19.56 32.68
N VAL A 420 -8.26 -20.41 33.70
CA VAL A 420 -9.33 -20.75 34.67
C VAL A 420 -8.94 -20.26 36.05
N ALA A 421 -9.91 -19.83 36.82
CA ALA A 421 -9.67 -19.47 38.21
C ALA A 421 -9.27 -20.72 39.04
N LEU A 422 -8.24 -20.61 39.86
CA LEU A 422 -7.94 -21.63 40.84
C LEU A 422 -8.99 -21.59 41.96
N PRO A 423 -9.53 -22.71 42.37
CA PRO A 423 -10.42 -22.76 43.55
C PRO A 423 -9.69 -22.14 44.74
N GLY A 424 -10.33 -21.20 45.41
CA GLY A 424 -9.75 -20.50 46.58
C GLY A 424 -9.21 -21.49 47.59
N GLY A 425 -8.01 -21.25 48.11
CA GLY A 425 -7.25 -22.15 48.97
C GLY A 425 -7.98 -22.62 50.21
N GLY A 426 -8.50 -23.84 50.16
CA GLY A 426 -9.03 -24.65 51.20
C GLY A 426 -8.79 -26.08 50.78
N GLY A 427 -7.84 -26.80 51.49
CA GLY A 427 -7.33 -28.10 51.08
C GLY A 427 -8.39 -29.17 50.78
N GLY A 428 -8.16 -29.89 49.70
CA GLY A 428 -8.92 -31.07 49.33
C GLY A 428 -8.68 -31.40 47.88
N GLY A 429 -8.10 -32.57 47.57
CA GLY A 429 -7.87 -33.05 46.23
C GLY A 429 -9.20 -33.13 45.44
N GLY A 430 -9.40 -32.26 44.49
CA GLY A 430 -10.54 -32.18 43.62
C GLY A 430 -10.16 -32.58 42.19
N ALA A 431 -10.91 -33.52 41.64
CA ALA A 431 -10.87 -33.93 40.25
C ALA A 431 -10.90 -32.70 39.34
N VAL A 432 -10.13 -32.72 38.24
CA VAL A 432 -10.14 -31.72 37.19
C VAL A 432 -11.56 -31.62 36.63
N VAL A 433 -12.27 -30.54 37.01
CA VAL A 433 -13.61 -30.27 36.43
C VAL A 433 -13.36 -29.77 35.00
N PRO A 434 -13.96 -30.39 33.99
CA PRO A 434 -13.90 -29.92 32.61
C PRO A 434 -14.32 -28.45 32.53
N PRO A 435 -13.77 -27.64 31.64
CA PRO A 435 -14.16 -26.24 31.52
C PRO A 435 -15.67 -26.12 31.31
N SER A 436 -16.30 -25.23 32.09
CA SER A 436 -17.73 -24.97 32.00
C SER A 436 -18.15 -24.22 30.74
N SER A 437 -17.21 -23.74 29.96
CA SER A 437 -17.45 -23.02 28.70
C SER A 437 -16.28 -23.14 27.71
N PHE A 438 -16.61 -23.00 26.44
CA PHE A 438 -15.67 -22.98 25.32
C PHE A 438 -15.85 -21.68 24.52
N VAL A 439 -14.77 -21.21 23.88
CA VAL A 439 -14.78 -20.01 23.06
C VAL A 439 -15.06 -20.39 21.61
N LEU A 440 -16.02 -19.69 20.99
CA LEU A 440 -16.25 -19.68 19.55
C LEU A 440 -15.72 -18.39 18.96
N SER A 441 -14.81 -18.50 18.00
CA SER A 441 -14.23 -17.35 17.28
C SER A 441 -14.69 -17.40 15.82
N VAL A 442 -15.10 -16.23 15.31
CA VAL A 442 -15.52 -16.05 13.91
C VAL A 442 -14.57 -15.09 13.23
N SER A 443 -14.19 -15.39 12.01
CA SER A 443 -13.47 -14.48 11.12
C SER A 443 -14.26 -14.25 9.83
N LEU A 444 -14.08 -13.07 9.23
CA LEU A 444 -14.72 -12.71 7.97
C LEU A 444 -13.67 -12.74 6.86
N GLY A 445 -13.99 -13.38 5.75
CA GLY A 445 -13.12 -13.40 4.57
C GLY A 445 -13.10 -12.07 3.81
N ASN A 446 -14.17 -11.29 3.91
CA ASN A 446 -14.36 -9.97 3.29
C ASN A 446 -15.38 -9.18 4.12
N LEU A 447 -15.92 -8.10 3.52
CA LEU A 447 -17.01 -7.32 4.14
C LEU A 447 -18.26 -8.18 4.34
N GLY A 448 -18.85 -8.08 5.53
CA GLY A 448 -20.05 -8.82 5.94
C GLY A 448 -20.21 -8.79 7.45
N SER A 449 -21.21 -9.47 7.95
CA SER A 449 -21.39 -9.65 9.40
C SER A 449 -21.83 -11.07 9.74
N VAL A 450 -21.53 -11.50 10.96
CA VAL A 450 -22.00 -12.78 11.51
C VAL A 450 -22.54 -12.55 12.90
N THR A 451 -23.75 -13.03 13.14
CA THR A 451 -24.39 -13.03 14.47
C THR A 451 -24.54 -14.45 14.99
N SER A 452 -24.74 -14.62 16.29
CA SER A 452 -24.97 -15.91 16.92
C SER A 452 -26.27 -15.99 17.72
N ALA A 453 -26.82 -17.20 17.78
CA ALA A 453 -27.87 -17.58 18.70
C ALA A 453 -27.44 -18.87 19.43
N PRO A 454 -27.28 -18.88 20.79
CA PRO A 454 -27.46 -17.74 21.71
C PRO A 454 -26.57 -16.53 21.39
N ALA A 455 -27.02 -15.34 21.81
CA ALA A 455 -26.29 -14.11 21.58
C ALA A 455 -24.91 -14.13 22.23
N GLY A 456 -23.93 -13.52 21.59
CA GLY A 456 -22.52 -13.48 22.04
C GLY A 456 -21.61 -13.02 20.93
N ILE A 457 -21.83 -13.47 19.70
CA ILE A 457 -21.09 -13.01 18.51
C ILE A 457 -21.95 -12.03 17.72
N ASN A 458 -21.37 -10.89 17.44
CA ASN A 458 -21.83 -9.89 16.48
C ASN A 458 -20.58 -9.41 15.72
N CYS A 459 -20.10 -10.25 14.79
CA CYS A 459 -18.83 -10.05 14.08
C CYS A 459 -18.97 -8.90 13.08
N GLY A 460 -18.16 -7.94 13.25
CA GLY A 460 -18.16 -6.55 12.83
C GLY A 460 -17.78 -5.67 14.02
N ALA A 461 -18.20 -6.07 15.24
CA ALA A 461 -17.83 -5.44 16.50
C ALA A 461 -17.28 -6.47 17.52
N ALA A 462 -17.90 -7.65 17.65
CA ALA A 462 -17.48 -8.71 18.58
C ALA A 462 -17.48 -10.07 17.85
N CYS A 463 -16.31 -10.54 17.46
CA CYS A 463 -16.14 -11.75 16.65
C CYS A 463 -15.80 -13.01 17.49
N SER A 464 -15.87 -12.94 18.80
CA SER A 464 -15.56 -14.06 19.70
C SER A 464 -16.41 -13.99 20.96
N ALA A 465 -16.91 -15.14 21.40
CA ALA A 465 -17.68 -15.25 22.63
C ALA A 465 -17.50 -16.64 23.28
N ALA A 466 -17.65 -16.69 24.61
CA ALA A 466 -17.66 -17.93 25.37
C ALA A 466 -19.08 -18.48 25.50
N TYR A 467 -19.24 -19.78 25.25
CA TYR A 467 -20.50 -20.50 25.38
C TYR A 467 -20.32 -21.72 26.30
N ALA A 468 -21.37 -22.11 27.02
CA ALA A 468 -21.30 -23.25 27.90
C ALA A 468 -20.88 -24.54 27.14
N ALA A 469 -20.13 -25.40 27.80
CA ALA A 469 -19.79 -26.70 27.25
C ALA A 469 -21.05 -27.48 26.87
N GLY A 470 -21.09 -28.03 25.65
CA GLY A 470 -22.23 -28.69 25.07
C GLY A 470 -23.30 -27.77 24.44
N ALA A 471 -23.15 -26.46 24.54
CA ALA A 471 -24.08 -25.52 23.92
C ALA A 471 -24.07 -25.64 22.39
N ALA A 472 -25.27 -25.69 21.79
CA ALA A 472 -25.44 -25.54 20.36
C ALA A 472 -25.48 -24.03 20.01
N VAL A 473 -24.55 -23.55 19.19
CA VAL A 473 -24.48 -22.17 18.76
C VAL A 473 -24.69 -22.09 17.26
N THR A 474 -25.74 -21.38 16.86
CA THR A 474 -26.05 -21.14 15.46
C THR A 474 -25.48 -19.80 15.03
N LEU A 475 -24.64 -19.79 13.99
CA LEU A 475 -24.09 -18.63 13.33
C LEU A 475 -24.93 -18.29 12.10
N ILE A 476 -25.18 -17.01 11.89
CA ILE A 476 -25.90 -16.48 10.73
C ILE A 476 -25.02 -15.44 10.06
N ALA A 477 -24.63 -15.71 8.81
CA ALA A 477 -23.86 -14.79 7.98
C ALA A 477 -24.80 -13.88 7.19
N THR A 478 -24.53 -12.57 7.25
CA THR A 478 -25.30 -11.54 6.54
C THR A 478 -24.35 -10.81 5.59
N PRO A 479 -24.50 -10.98 4.27
CA PRO A 479 -23.69 -10.25 3.29
C PRO A 479 -24.12 -8.78 3.23
N PRO A 480 -23.20 -7.84 2.95
CA PRO A 480 -23.53 -6.47 2.67
C PRO A 480 -24.13 -6.33 1.26
N PRO A 481 -24.74 -5.18 0.91
CA PRO A 481 -25.22 -4.92 -0.43
C PRO A 481 -24.13 -5.17 -1.49
N GLY A 482 -24.48 -5.91 -2.55
CA GLY A 482 -23.59 -6.23 -3.67
C GLY A 482 -22.70 -7.46 -3.48
N LEU A 483 -22.72 -8.11 -2.31
CA LEU A 483 -22.08 -9.41 -2.08
C LEU A 483 -23.10 -10.49 -1.73
N ALA A 484 -22.72 -11.74 -1.96
CA ALA A 484 -23.47 -12.93 -1.52
C ALA A 484 -22.62 -13.73 -0.51
N PHE A 485 -23.28 -14.47 0.36
CA PHE A 485 -22.57 -15.45 1.18
C PHE A 485 -22.06 -16.59 0.29
N SER A 486 -20.77 -16.89 0.36
CA SER A 486 -20.12 -17.91 -0.45
C SER A 486 -19.98 -19.24 0.29
N SER A 487 -19.33 -19.24 1.45
CA SER A 487 -19.09 -20.48 2.19
C SER A 487 -18.67 -20.25 3.63
N TRP A 488 -18.85 -21.29 4.44
CA TRP A 488 -18.20 -21.45 5.72
C TRP A 488 -16.92 -22.29 5.60
N SER A 489 -15.95 -22.02 6.45
CA SER A 489 -14.77 -22.88 6.65
C SER A 489 -14.37 -22.93 8.13
N GLY A 490 -13.58 -23.96 8.52
CA GLY A 490 -13.24 -24.23 9.91
C GLY A 490 -14.20 -25.22 10.56
N ALA A 491 -14.73 -24.92 11.75
CA ALA A 491 -15.69 -25.78 12.44
C ALA A 491 -17.09 -25.84 11.75
N CYS A 492 -17.37 -24.89 10.89
CA CYS A 492 -18.49 -24.91 9.95
C CYS A 492 -17.97 -25.15 8.54
N VAL A 493 -18.76 -25.85 7.72
CA VAL A 493 -18.50 -26.04 6.29
C VAL A 493 -19.81 -25.94 5.50
N GLY A 494 -19.75 -25.55 4.26
CA GLY A 494 -20.91 -25.46 3.36
C GLY A 494 -21.22 -24.03 2.90
N SER A 495 -22.22 -23.89 2.02
CA SER A 495 -22.63 -22.66 1.35
C SER A 495 -23.98 -22.09 1.82
N VAL A 496 -24.56 -22.64 2.87
CA VAL A 496 -25.78 -22.09 3.48
C VAL A 496 -25.40 -21.02 4.49
N PRO A 497 -26.02 -19.82 4.49
CA PRO A 497 -25.66 -18.72 5.38
C PRO A 497 -25.80 -19.00 6.88
N SER A 498 -26.45 -20.12 7.25
CA SER A 498 -26.61 -20.53 8.65
C SER A 498 -25.79 -21.78 8.94
N CYS A 499 -25.09 -21.80 10.07
CA CYS A 499 -24.34 -22.96 10.56
C CYS A 499 -24.46 -23.11 12.06
N THR A 500 -24.68 -24.36 12.54
CA THR A 500 -24.73 -24.67 13.98
C THR A 500 -23.54 -25.53 14.38
N VAL A 501 -22.84 -25.11 15.45
CA VAL A 501 -21.74 -25.86 16.07
C VAL A 501 -22.09 -26.22 17.51
N THR A 502 -21.63 -27.40 17.96
CA THR A 502 -21.73 -27.80 19.37
C THR A 502 -20.40 -27.51 20.07
N MET A 503 -20.45 -26.79 21.16
CA MET A 503 -19.28 -26.34 21.89
C MET A 503 -18.66 -27.45 22.75
N SER A 504 -17.96 -28.39 22.11
CA SER A 504 -17.22 -29.47 22.77
C SER A 504 -15.74 -29.11 23.05
N LYS A 505 -15.27 -28.06 22.44
CA LYS A 505 -13.93 -27.46 22.55
C LYS A 505 -13.99 -26.02 22.01
N ASN A 506 -12.90 -25.28 22.10
CA ASN A 506 -12.80 -24.00 21.38
C ASN A 506 -12.86 -24.22 19.87
N LEU A 507 -13.69 -23.45 19.19
CA LEU A 507 -13.95 -23.58 17.77
C LEU A 507 -13.65 -22.27 17.03
N SER A 508 -13.16 -22.42 15.81
CA SER A 508 -12.97 -21.29 14.89
C SER A 508 -13.77 -21.54 13.62
N VAL A 509 -14.42 -20.49 13.15
CA VAL A 509 -15.25 -20.50 11.94
C VAL A 509 -14.90 -19.29 11.10
N LYS A 510 -14.82 -19.45 9.78
CA LYS A 510 -14.67 -18.34 8.84
C LYS A 510 -15.86 -18.26 7.91
N ALA A 511 -16.45 -17.07 7.79
CA ALA A 511 -17.48 -16.74 6.81
C ALA A 511 -16.84 -16.07 5.59
N ASN A 512 -17.08 -16.60 4.39
CA ASN A 512 -16.59 -16.03 3.14
C ASN A 512 -17.77 -15.46 2.35
N PHE A 513 -17.55 -14.26 1.78
CA PHE A 513 -18.51 -13.57 0.94
C PHE A 513 -17.86 -13.29 -0.42
N SER A 514 -18.62 -13.34 -1.51
CA SER A 514 -18.15 -13.07 -2.88
C SER A 514 -19.23 -12.33 -3.67
N LYS A 515 -18.82 -11.73 -4.76
CA LYS A 515 -19.75 -11.16 -5.76
C LYS A 515 -20.46 -12.28 -6.50
#